data_cf7042c6d8e12b1e466133d52d371d64
#
_entry.id   cf7042c6d8e12b1e466133d52d371d64
#
_cell.length_a   1.000
_cell.length_b   1.000
_cell.length_c   1.000
_cell.angle_alpha   90.00
_cell.angle_beta   90.00
_cell.angle_gamma   90.00
#
_symmetry.space_group_name_H-M   'P 1'
#
loop_
_entity.id
_entity.type
_entity.pdbx_description
1 polymer ?
#
loop_
_entity_poly.entity_id
_entity_poly.type
_entity_poly.pdbx_seq_one_letter_code
_entity_poly.pdbx_strand_id
1 'polypeptide(L)'
;MTNKTKKLNIGVLPILIFLLVTGSVQAQTVNELVGRGGLSSFIKKVKTNNHISIAYLGGSITEAQGWREHSFEFFKERYPNTFFNQINAAIGGTGSEFGAYRLQEHVLVHQPDLVFVEFAVNDNTVAEDKIIQAIEGIVLQIKQNNPETDICFVYTIMEGFLENEKHGQLPDSKLAMEKVAKHYGIPTINFGYEVSKRVVENSLIFTGKHFYKDSIPVFSADGVHPFFETGHAIYAEIFERSMEKLLSNYLPVADSTAGRLHPSPLIISRCVTPDPKYLEGKWSSFNPKKTEGFEKFSRFLDSIYLPSEESAYLQIEFKGTSIGFVDIIGPEAGALIIEVDGKKNSNKVRFDEYGNFRRISYFLIEDLEDRVHQVVIKIDPKKFDKEAILNKRKISVNDPAMYKNQTWHLGKILVNGVLL
;
A
#
# COMPACT_ATOMS: atom_id res chain seq x y z
N MET A 1 10.34 31.74 90.91
CA MET A 1 11.23 30.87 90.11
C MET A 1 10.39 29.94 89.32
N THR A 2 10.10 30.26 88.06
CA THR A 2 9.21 29.48 87.16
C THR A 2 10.02 29.01 85.93
N ASN A 3 10.28 27.70 85.91
CA ASN A 3 10.98 27.04 84.80
C ASN A 3 10.02 26.92 83.62
N LYS A 4 10.35 27.55 82.44
CA LYS A 4 9.68 27.36 81.15
C LYS A 4 10.46 26.30 80.34
N THR A 5 9.86 25.14 80.18
CA THR A 5 10.33 24.11 79.26
C THR A 5 9.92 24.45 77.86
N LYS A 6 10.87 24.64 76.95
CA LYS A 6 10.63 24.78 75.49
C LYS A 6 10.37 23.39 74.84
N LYS A 7 9.20 23.19 74.28
CA LYS A 7 8.93 22.04 73.43
C LYS A 7 9.55 22.30 72.05
N LEU A 8 10.40 21.40 71.64
CA LEU A 8 10.97 21.36 70.29
C LEU A 8 9.96 20.62 69.31
N ASN A 9 9.37 21.33 68.40
CA ASN A 9 8.57 20.72 67.35
C ASN A 9 9.47 20.22 66.20
N ILE A 10 9.63 18.89 66.10
CA ILE A 10 10.29 18.25 64.93
C ILE A 10 9.25 18.09 63.88
N GLY A 11 9.30 18.93 62.83
CA GLY A 11 8.49 18.81 61.64
C GLY A 11 8.97 17.61 60.78
N VAL A 12 8.10 16.62 60.66
CA VAL A 12 8.32 15.48 59.73
C VAL A 12 7.98 15.96 58.31
N LEU A 13 9.02 16.09 57.49
CA LEU A 13 8.89 16.40 56.05
C LEU A 13 8.52 15.11 55.32
N PRO A 14 7.38 15.02 54.59
CA PRO A 14 7.08 13.82 53.81
C PRO A 14 8.01 13.76 52.60
N ILE A 15 8.86 12.74 52.55
CA ILE A 15 9.65 12.39 51.37
C ILE A 15 8.71 11.79 50.36
N LEU A 16 8.38 12.57 49.33
CA LEU A 16 7.62 12.08 48.15
C LEU A 16 8.58 11.26 47.28
N ILE A 17 8.52 9.93 47.38
CA ILE A 17 9.26 9.03 46.50
C ILE A 17 8.56 9.03 45.13
N PHE A 18 9.09 9.75 44.15
CA PHE A 18 8.73 9.61 42.77
C PHE A 18 9.27 8.29 42.22
N LEU A 19 8.43 7.27 42.12
CA LEU A 19 8.74 6.06 41.36
C LEU A 19 8.72 6.45 39.85
N LEU A 20 9.90 6.72 39.32
CA LEU A 20 10.13 6.76 37.86
C LEU A 20 9.92 5.33 37.33
N VAL A 21 8.72 5.05 36.86
CA VAL A 21 8.47 3.87 36.00
C VAL A 21 9.16 4.17 34.66
N THR A 22 10.44 3.80 34.57
CA THR A 22 11.14 3.71 33.30
C THR A 22 10.56 2.51 32.53
N GLY A 23 9.48 2.74 31.77
CA GLY A 23 9.07 1.79 30.77
C GLY A 23 10.23 1.62 29.80
N SER A 24 10.95 0.49 29.90
CA SER A 24 11.89 0.08 28.86
C SER A 24 11.08 -0.11 27.59
N VAL A 25 11.15 0.86 26.68
CA VAL A 25 10.76 0.64 25.28
C VAL A 25 11.71 -0.44 24.79
N GLN A 26 11.25 -1.68 24.78
CA GLN A 26 11.98 -2.78 24.20
C GLN A 26 12.08 -2.49 22.71
N ALA A 27 13.24 -2.04 22.24
CA ALA A 27 13.50 -1.86 20.82
C ALA A 27 13.17 -3.19 20.13
N GLN A 28 12.21 -3.16 19.22
CA GLN A 28 11.78 -4.35 18.50
C GLN A 28 12.93 -4.77 17.60
N THR A 29 13.59 -5.89 17.93
CA THR A 29 14.73 -6.40 17.18
C THR A 29 14.26 -6.70 15.76
N VAL A 30 14.91 -6.13 14.76
CA VAL A 30 14.64 -6.44 13.35
C VAL A 30 15.02 -7.89 13.10
N ASN A 31 14.08 -8.67 12.59
CA ASN A 31 14.29 -10.06 12.18
C ASN A 31 13.96 -10.19 10.70
N GLU A 32 14.66 -11.10 10.03
CA GLU A 32 14.35 -11.46 8.64
C GLU A 32 13.00 -12.14 8.53
N LEU A 33 12.69 -13.01 9.46
CA LEU A 33 11.44 -13.77 9.53
C LEU A 33 10.85 -13.72 10.93
N VAL A 34 9.55 -13.38 11.01
CA VAL A 34 8.74 -13.60 12.23
C VAL A 34 7.58 -14.52 11.86
N GLY A 35 7.64 -15.79 12.30
CA GLY A 35 6.74 -16.85 11.84
C GLY A 35 5.32 -16.80 12.38
N ARG A 36 5.09 -16.27 13.59
CA ARG A 36 3.79 -16.16 14.29
C ARG A 36 2.87 -17.37 14.08
N GLY A 37 1.63 -17.17 13.56
CA GLY A 37 0.67 -18.22 13.26
C GLY A 37 1.00 -19.10 12.03
N GLY A 38 2.06 -18.75 11.27
CA GLY A 38 2.49 -19.48 10.09
C GLY A 38 1.49 -19.43 8.94
N LEU A 39 1.53 -20.46 8.08
CA LEU A 39 0.70 -20.62 6.87
C LEU A 39 -0.02 -21.98 6.91
N SER A 40 -0.74 -22.25 8.00
CA SER A 40 -1.27 -23.60 8.28
C SER A 40 -2.33 -24.06 7.30
N SER A 41 -3.22 -23.17 6.85
CA SER A 41 -4.26 -23.49 5.86
C SER A 41 -3.63 -23.73 4.49
N PHE A 42 -2.69 -22.89 4.08
CA PHE A 42 -1.95 -23.08 2.83
C PHE A 42 -1.17 -24.39 2.81
N ILE A 43 -0.44 -24.71 3.89
CA ILE A 43 0.32 -25.98 4.03
C ILE A 43 -0.61 -27.20 3.92
N LYS A 44 -1.80 -27.13 4.52
CA LYS A 44 -2.81 -28.18 4.41
C LYS A 44 -3.29 -28.30 2.96
N LYS A 45 -3.63 -27.18 2.32
CA LYS A 45 -4.19 -27.15 0.97
C LYS A 45 -3.21 -27.64 -0.10
N VAL A 46 -1.94 -27.27 -0.07
CA VAL A 46 -0.94 -27.76 -1.05
C VAL A 46 -0.70 -29.27 -0.98
N LYS A 47 -1.04 -29.92 0.14
CA LYS A 47 -0.93 -31.36 0.32
C LYS A 47 -2.16 -32.11 -0.16
N THR A 48 -3.31 -31.46 -0.28
CA THR A 48 -4.60 -32.09 -0.56
C THR A 48 -5.25 -31.64 -1.86
N ASN A 49 -4.89 -30.44 -2.36
CA ASN A 49 -5.49 -29.82 -3.53
C ASN A 49 -4.51 -29.80 -4.69
N ASN A 50 -5.04 -30.01 -5.90
CA ASN A 50 -4.27 -29.91 -7.14
C ASN A 50 -4.24 -28.50 -7.73
N HIS A 51 -4.99 -27.55 -7.16
CA HIS A 51 -5.08 -26.17 -7.61
C HIS A 51 -4.94 -25.24 -6.42
N ILE A 52 -4.00 -24.30 -6.52
CA ILE A 52 -3.68 -23.28 -5.49
C ILE A 52 -3.56 -21.92 -6.16
N SER A 53 -4.22 -20.92 -5.62
CA SER A 53 -4.13 -19.54 -6.08
C SER A 53 -3.34 -18.69 -5.08
N ILE A 54 -2.31 -18.00 -5.57
CA ILE A 54 -1.45 -17.09 -4.78
C ILE A 54 -1.61 -15.68 -5.32
N ALA A 55 -2.03 -14.76 -4.46
CA ALA A 55 -2.16 -13.35 -4.80
C ALA A 55 -1.00 -12.51 -4.25
N TYR A 56 -0.58 -11.52 -5.02
CA TYR A 56 0.46 -10.57 -4.68
C TYR A 56 -0.13 -9.16 -4.75
N LEU A 57 -0.37 -8.57 -3.60
CA LEU A 57 -0.93 -7.23 -3.43
C LEU A 57 0.16 -6.28 -2.97
N GLY A 58 0.47 -5.27 -3.78
CA GLY A 58 1.59 -4.36 -3.48
C GLY A 58 1.74 -3.21 -4.45
N GLY A 59 2.89 -2.55 -4.36
CA GLY A 59 3.32 -1.45 -5.22
C GLY A 59 4.18 -1.88 -6.41
N SER A 60 5.03 -0.95 -6.90
CA SER A 60 5.86 -1.16 -8.10
C SER A 60 6.90 -2.26 -7.97
N ILE A 61 7.46 -2.46 -6.78
CA ILE A 61 8.47 -3.51 -6.53
C ILE A 61 7.84 -4.89 -6.67
N THR A 62 6.59 -5.05 -6.28
CA THR A 62 5.81 -6.28 -6.43
C THR A 62 5.20 -6.42 -7.82
N GLU A 63 4.82 -5.30 -8.47
CA GLU A 63 4.30 -5.31 -9.85
C GLU A 63 5.35 -5.76 -10.86
N ALA A 64 6.60 -5.30 -10.69
CA ALA A 64 7.72 -5.63 -11.56
C ALA A 64 8.02 -7.13 -11.60
N GLN A 65 8.72 -7.55 -12.64
CA GLN A 65 9.37 -8.86 -12.65
C GLN A 65 10.46 -8.88 -11.57
N GLY A 66 10.51 -9.97 -10.81
CA GLY A 66 11.50 -10.10 -9.73
C GLY A 66 11.06 -11.04 -8.63
N TRP A 67 11.05 -10.59 -7.38
CA TRP A 67 10.77 -11.44 -6.22
C TRP A 67 9.44 -12.20 -6.32
N ARG A 68 8.43 -11.59 -6.91
CA ARG A 68 7.12 -12.21 -7.11
C ARG A 68 7.21 -13.43 -8.04
N GLU A 69 7.89 -13.30 -9.18
CA GLU A 69 8.11 -14.43 -10.10
C GLU A 69 8.98 -15.50 -9.47
N HIS A 70 10.10 -15.13 -8.83
CA HIS A 70 10.96 -16.08 -8.13
C HIS A 70 10.20 -16.85 -7.05
N SER A 71 9.39 -16.14 -6.26
CA SER A 71 8.57 -16.79 -5.23
C SER A 71 7.52 -17.74 -5.81
N PHE A 72 6.96 -17.40 -6.96
CA PHE A 72 5.98 -18.24 -7.64
C PHE A 72 6.62 -19.52 -8.21
N GLU A 73 7.80 -19.39 -8.83
CA GLU A 73 8.58 -20.56 -9.31
C GLU A 73 9.02 -21.45 -8.14
N PHE A 74 9.45 -20.90 -7.00
CA PHE A 74 9.74 -21.66 -5.78
C PHE A 74 8.58 -22.58 -5.39
N PHE A 75 7.33 -22.12 -5.40
CA PHE A 75 6.18 -22.96 -5.07
C PHE A 75 5.95 -24.07 -6.11
N LYS A 76 6.12 -23.77 -7.39
CA LYS A 76 5.98 -24.76 -8.47
C LYS A 76 7.04 -25.86 -8.37
N GLU A 77 8.29 -25.50 -8.09
CA GLU A 77 9.39 -26.45 -7.91
C GLU A 77 9.20 -27.28 -6.64
N ARG A 78 8.75 -26.66 -5.57
CA ARG A 78 8.52 -27.30 -4.28
C ARG A 78 7.35 -28.29 -4.29
N TYR A 79 6.32 -28.03 -5.11
CA TYR A 79 5.10 -28.81 -5.23
C TYR A 79 4.76 -29.13 -6.70
N PRO A 80 5.56 -29.97 -7.38
CA PRO A 80 5.46 -30.16 -8.84
C PRO A 80 4.15 -30.81 -9.31
N ASN A 81 3.39 -31.43 -8.40
CA ASN A 81 2.09 -32.04 -8.70
C ASN A 81 0.90 -31.09 -8.47
N THR A 82 1.14 -29.85 -8.05
CA THR A 82 0.12 -28.83 -7.79
C THR A 82 0.14 -27.79 -8.91
N PHE A 83 -1.02 -27.50 -9.47
CA PHE A 83 -1.19 -26.37 -10.38
C PHE A 83 -1.31 -25.09 -9.58
N PHE A 84 -0.40 -24.15 -9.83
CA PHE A 84 -0.43 -22.84 -9.21
C PHE A 84 -0.96 -21.77 -10.16
N ASN A 85 -1.88 -20.93 -9.68
CA ASN A 85 -2.36 -19.73 -10.34
C ASN A 85 -1.79 -18.49 -9.65
N GLN A 86 -1.13 -17.61 -10.41
CA GLN A 86 -0.59 -16.36 -9.90
C GLN A 86 -1.55 -15.19 -10.16
N ILE A 87 -1.90 -14.47 -9.12
CA ILE A 87 -2.72 -13.26 -9.19
C ILE A 87 -1.81 -12.06 -8.88
N ASN A 88 -1.32 -11.39 -9.95
CA ASN A 88 -0.57 -10.16 -9.77
C ASN A 88 -1.54 -8.99 -9.61
N ALA A 89 -1.86 -8.64 -8.37
CA ALA A 89 -2.72 -7.52 -8.00
C ALA A 89 -1.91 -6.27 -7.58
N ALA A 90 -0.61 -6.21 -7.88
CA ALA A 90 0.21 -5.05 -7.57
C ALA A 90 0.03 -3.93 -8.61
N ILE A 91 0.07 -2.67 -8.17
CA ILE A 91 -0.02 -1.46 -9.01
C ILE A 91 1.06 -0.47 -8.57
N GLY A 92 1.95 -0.11 -9.48
CA GLY A 92 3.05 0.81 -9.20
C GLY A 92 2.58 2.19 -8.75
N GLY A 93 3.28 2.75 -7.75
CA GLY A 93 3.00 4.08 -7.20
C GLY A 93 1.75 4.17 -6.33
N THR A 94 1.23 3.03 -5.83
CA THR A 94 0.03 2.99 -4.98
C THR A 94 0.30 2.35 -3.63
N GLY A 95 -0.32 2.88 -2.57
CA GLY A 95 -0.18 2.41 -1.19
C GLY A 95 -1.28 1.45 -0.74
N SER A 96 -1.21 1.07 0.55
CA SER A 96 -2.13 0.13 1.19
C SER A 96 -3.58 0.61 1.20
N GLU A 97 -3.80 1.91 1.31
CA GLU A 97 -5.13 2.50 1.26
C GLU A 97 -5.86 2.13 -0.03
N PHE A 98 -5.27 2.41 -1.20
CA PHE A 98 -5.83 1.98 -2.47
C PHE A 98 -5.91 0.46 -2.58
N GLY A 99 -4.93 -0.26 -1.99
CA GLY A 99 -4.96 -1.71 -1.85
C GLY A 99 -6.25 -2.22 -1.20
N ALA A 100 -6.69 -1.58 -0.11
CA ALA A 100 -7.91 -1.95 0.61
C ALA A 100 -9.18 -1.72 -0.23
N TYR A 101 -9.27 -0.59 -0.96
CA TYR A 101 -10.44 -0.31 -1.82
C TYR A 101 -10.58 -1.30 -2.97
N ARG A 102 -9.49 -1.69 -3.61
CA ARG A 102 -9.49 -2.57 -4.79
C ARG A 102 -9.37 -4.06 -4.49
N LEU A 103 -9.29 -4.42 -3.21
CA LEU A 103 -9.03 -5.79 -2.76
C LEU A 103 -10.08 -6.78 -3.29
N GLN A 104 -11.36 -6.43 -3.18
CA GLN A 104 -12.46 -7.27 -3.65
C GLN A 104 -12.35 -7.59 -5.15
N GLU A 105 -12.10 -6.57 -5.96
CA GLU A 105 -12.11 -6.68 -7.41
C GLU A 105 -10.84 -7.35 -7.96
N HIS A 106 -9.67 -7.09 -7.35
CA HIS A 106 -8.39 -7.53 -7.90
C HIS A 106 -7.80 -8.75 -7.22
N VAL A 107 -8.31 -9.13 -6.04
CA VAL A 107 -7.79 -10.24 -5.25
C VAL A 107 -8.88 -11.24 -4.88
N LEU A 108 -9.92 -10.79 -4.15
CA LEU A 108 -10.85 -11.71 -3.50
C LEU A 108 -11.79 -12.43 -4.48
N VAL A 109 -12.11 -11.81 -5.61
CA VAL A 109 -12.88 -12.46 -6.70
C VAL A 109 -12.21 -13.73 -7.23
N HIS A 110 -10.88 -13.84 -7.09
CA HIS A 110 -10.08 -14.97 -7.52
C HIS A 110 -9.94 -16.05 -6.44
N GLN A 111 -10.53 -15.86 -5.26
CA GLN A 111 -10.51 -16.81 -4.13
C GLN A 111 -9.10 -17.34 -3.79
N PRO A 112 -8.13 -16.46 -3.47
CA PRO A 112 -6.76 -16.90 -3.22
C PRO A 112 -6.65 -17.75 -1.97
N ASP A 113 -5.70 -18.71 -1.98
CA ASP A 113 -5.33 -19.53 -0.85
C ASP A 113 -4.26 -18.87 0.03
N LEU A 114 -3.44 -18.04 -0.59
CA LEU A 114 -2.39 -17.25 0.07
C LEU A 114 -2.34 -15.84 -0.55
N VAL A 115 -2.23 -14.83 0.30
CA VAL A 115 -2.05 -13.43 -0.12
C VAL A 115 -0.78 -12.87 0.48
N PHE A 116 0.17 -12.46 -0.37
CA PHE A 116 1.30 -11.63 0.02
C PHE A 116 0.90 -10.17 -0.05
N VAL A 117 1.21 -9.41 1.02
CA VAL A 117 0.90 -7.96 1.12
C VAL A 117 2.21 -7.19 1.32
N GLU A 118 2.51 -6.26 0.39
CA GLU A 118 3.74 -5.47 0.37
C GLU A 118 3.43 -4.01 0.05
N PHE A 119 3.49 -3.11 1.05
CA PHE A 119 3.23 -1.68 0.87
C PHE A 119 4.19 -0.77 1.64
N ALA A 120 5.10 -1.32 2.46
CA ALA A 120 5.91 -0.53 3.37
C ALA A 120 6.69 0.61 2.69
N VAL A 121 7.25 0.37 1.48
CA VAL A 121 7.95 1.40 0.71
C VAL A 121 6.99 2.46 0.18
N ASN A 122 5.83 2.07 -0.32
CA ASN A 122 4.84 3.00 -0.85
C ASN A 122 4.21 3.88 0.23
N ASP A 123 4.06 3.34 1.44
CA ASP A 123 3.44 4.02 2.58
C ASP A 123 4.46 4.79 3.45
N ASN A 124 5.71 4.97 3.00
CA ASN A 124 6.80 5.54 3.80
C ASN A 124 6.53 6.96 4.34
N THR A 125 5.62 7.70 3.74
CA THR A 125 5.22 9.06 4.17
C THR A 125 3.79 9.13 4.70
N VAL A 126 3.10 8.00 4.78
CA VAL A 126 1.72 7.92 5.26
C VAL A 126 1.72 7.86 6.78
N ALA A 127 0.78 8.54 7.43
CA ALA A 127 0.63 8.49 8.88
C ALA A 127 0.33 7.06 9.36
N GLU A 128 0.92 6.68 10.50
CA GLU A 128 0.78 5.34 11.09
C GLU A 128 -0.69 4.88 11.18
N ASP A 129 -1.56 5.74 11.67
CA ASP A 129 -2.98 5.45 11.85
C ASP A 129 -3.68 5.10 10.53
N LYS A 130 -3.37 5.81 9.45
CA LYS A 130 -3.90 5.52 8.10
C LYS A 130 -3.37 4.20 7.54
N ILE A 131 -2.09 3.88 7.79
CA ILE A 131 -1.52 2.57 7.41
C ILE A 131 -2.22 1.44 8.17
N ILE A 132 -2.40 1.58 9.48
CA ILE A 132 -3.10 0.59 10.30
C ILE A 132 -4.55 0.43 9.81
N GLN A 133 -5.26 1.54 9.56
CA GLN A 133 -6.62 1.54 9.03
C GLN A 133 -6.74 0.72 7.73
N ALA A 134 -5.81 0.92 6.80
CA ALA A 134 -5.82 0.28 5.50
C ALA A 134 -5.39 -1.20 5.57
N ILE A 135 -4.26 -1.48 6.22
CA ILE A 135 -3.71 -2.85 6.34
C ILE A 135 -4.65 -3.74 7.15
N GLU A 136 -5.21 -3.25 8.26
CA GLU A 136 -6.23 -4.00 9.00
C GLU A 136 -7.49 -4.21 8.17
N GLY A 137 -7.91 -3.21 7.39
CA GLY A 137 -8.99 -3.35 6.43
C GLY A 137 -8.76 -4.48 5.43
N ILE A 138 -7.55 -4.58 4.87
CA ILE A 138 -7.13 -5.68 3.97
C ILE A 138 -7.24 -7.03 4.68
N VAL A 139 -6.67 -7.16 5.87
CA VAL A 139 -6.71 -8.41 6.65
C VAL A 139 -8.13 -8.85 6.93
N LEU A 140 -8.97 -7.94 7.42
CA LEU A 140 -10.36 -8.26 7.76
C LEU A 140 -11.21 -8.60 6.54
N GLN A 141 -11.04 -7.90 5.41
CA GLN A 141 -11.73 -8.25 4.17
C GLN A 141 -11.33 -9.65 3.68
N ILE A 142 -10.03 -10.01 3.70
CA ILE A 142 -9.56 -11.36 3.32
C ILE A 142 -10.21 -12.40 4.22
N LYS A 143 -10.14 -12.23 5.54
CA LYS A 143 -10.67 -13.19 6.51
C LYS A 143 -12.21 -13.28 6.51
N GLN A 144 -12.91 -12.21 6.20
CA GLN A 144 -14.36 -12.23 6.01
C GLN A 144 -14.77 -12.96 4.72
N ASN A 145 -13.97 -12.80 3.64
CA ASN A 145 -14.21 -13.51 2.37
C ASN A 145 -13.96 -15.01 2.50
N ASN A 146 -12.82 -15.38 3.07
CA ASN A 146 -12.47 -16.76 3.35
C ASN A 146 -11.51 -16.85 4.56
N PRO A 147 -11.95 -17.34 5.73
CA PRO A 147 -11.12 -17.50 6.92
C PRO A 147 -9.88 -18.38 6.71
N GLU A 148 -9.93 -19.30 5.73
CA GLU A 148 -8.84 -20.22 5.41
C GLU A 148 -7.79 -19.63 4.45
N THR A 149 -7.97 -18.42 3.93
CA THR A 149 -6.94 -17.74 3.17
C THR A 149 -5.82 -17.30 4.10
N ASP A 150 -4.61 -17.80 3.90
CA ASP A 150 -3.45 -17.34 4.67
C ASP A 150 -2.90 -16.02 4.11
N ILE A 151 -2.28 -15.24 5.00
CA ILE A 151 -1.71 -13.93 4.69
C ILE A 151 -0.26 -13.93 5.15
N CYS A 152 0.63 -13.36 4.35
CA CYS A 152 2.02 -13.09 4.71
C CYS A 152 2.39 -11.67 4.33
N PHE A 153 2.92 -10.88 5.27
CA PHE A 153 3.44 -9.56 4.93
C PHE A 153 4.89 -9.67 4.49
N VAL A 154 5.22 -8.90 3.45
CA VAL A 154 6.58 -8.81 2.91
C VAL A 154 7.02 -7.36 3.00
N TYR A 155 8.21 -7.13 3.55
CA TYR A 155 8.79 -5.79 3.65
C TYR A 155 9.98 -5.66 2.72
N THR A 156 9.80 -4.90 1.67
CA THR A 156 10.86 -4.47 0.77
C THR A 156 11.64 -3.29 1.38
N ILE A 157 12.71 -2.84 0.74
CA ILE A 157 13.53 -1.75 1.24
C ILE A 157 13.77 -0.69 0.17
N MET A 158 13.85 0.56 0.59
CA MET A 158 14.35 1.70 -0.18
C MET A 158 15.54 2.35 0.53
N GLU A 159 16.32 3.17 -0.18
CA GLU A 159 17.52 3.82 0.36
C GLU A 159 17.23 4.59 1.66
N GLY A 160 16.09 5.28 1.74
CA GLY A 160 15.66 6.01 2.93
C GLY A 160 15.41 5.15 4.18
N PHE A 161 15.29 3.82 4.03
CA PHE A 161 15.11 2.88 5.15
C PHE A 161 16.43 2.30 5.70
N LEU A 162 17.51 2.43 4.93
CA LEU A 162 18.80 1.82 5.27
C LEU A 162 19.30 2.21 6.66
N GLU A 163 19.18 3.49 7.01
CA GLU A 163 19.71 3.98 8.29
C GLU A 163 19.02 3.34 9.48
N ASN A 164 17.70 3.20 9.42
CA ASN A 164 16.95 2.49 10.46
C ASN A 164 17.38 1.01 10.55
N GLU A 165 17.38 0.31 9.41
CA GLU A 165 17.62 -1.13 9.39
C GLU A 165 19.06 -1.53 9.73
N LYS A 166 20.05 -0.72 9.37
CA LYS A 166 21.45 -0.89 9.82
C LYS A 166 21.61 -0.86 11.35
N HIS A 167 20.74 -0.10 12.01
CA HIS A 167 20.71 0.00 13.48
C HIS A 167 19.74 -0.98 14.14
N GLY A 168 19.21 -1.94 13.39
CA GLY A 168 18.27 -2.93 13.91
C GLY A 168 16.89 -2.35 14.25
N GLN A 169 16.49 -1.28 13.57
CA GLN A 169 15.19 -0.62 13.73
C GLN A 169 14.35 -0.75 12.45
N LEU A 170 13.03 -0.88 12.60
CA LEU A 170 12.12 -0.82 11.47
C LEU A 170 11.72 0.63 11.18
N PRO A 171 11.62 1.04 9.90
CA PRO A 171 10.98 2.29 9.50
C PRO A 171 9.51 2.35 9.93
N ASP A 172 8.95 3.55 10.08
CA ASP A 172 7.61 3.77 10.64
C ASP A 172 6.50 3.00 9.88
N SER A 173 6.56 2.95 8.56
CA SER A 173 5.59 2.19 7.78
C SER A 173 5.66 0.69 8.02
N LYS A 174 6.87 0.13 8.19
CA LYS A 174 7.03 -1.27 8.59
C LYS A 174 6.55 -1.51 10.02
N LEU A 175 6.80 -0.58 10.95
CA LEU A 175 6.29 -0.65 12.32
C LEU A 175 4.76 -0.65 12.37
N ALA A 176 4.11 0.18 11.56
CA ALA A 176 2.65 0.20 11.44
C ALA A 176 2.10 -1.16 10.96
N MET A 177 2.69 -1.73 9.91
CA MET A 177 2.32 -3.05 9.41
C MET A 177 2.61 -4.16 10.44
N GLU A 178 3.74 -4.09 11.18
CA GLU A 178 4.09 -5.03 12.25
C GLU A 178 3.07 -5.03 13.40
N LYS A 179 2.48 -3.87 13.76
CA LYS A 179 1.40 -3.81 14.74
C LYS A 179 0.21 -4.66 14.32
N VAL A 180 -0.20 -4.55 13.06
CA VAL A 180 -1.29 -5.36 12.50
C VAL A 180 -0.88 -6.84 12.42
N ALA A 181 0.34 -7.14 11.95
CA ALA A 181 0.85 -8.51 11.86
C ALA A 181 0.88 -9.21 13.21
N LYS A 182 1.35 -8.50 14.25
CA LYS A 182 1.37 -9.01 15.63
C LYS A 182 -0.04 -9.27 16.17
N HIS A 183 -0.98 -8.34 15.91
CA HIS A 183 -2.35 -8.42 16.39
C HIS A 183 -3.11 -9.62 15.82
N TYR A 184 -2.90 -9.90 14.52
CA TYR A 184 -3.60 -10.98 13.81
C TYR A 184 -2.78 -12.26 13.65
N GLY A 185 -1.59 -12.35 14.25
CA GLY A 185 -0.74 -13.52 14.15
C GLY A 185 -0.17 -13.77 12.75
N ILE A 186 -0.05 -12.74 11.91
CA ILE A 186 0.38 -12.84 10.52
C ILE A 186 1.91 -12.97 10.45
N PRO A 187 2.49 -13.95 9.70
CA PRO A 187 3.92 -14.04 9.48
C PRO A 187 4.43 -12.87 8.63
N THR A 188 5.66 -12.44 8.91
CA THR A 188 6.32 -11.35 8.18
C THR A 188 7.70 -11.75 7.71
N ILE A 189 8.05 -11.41 6.45
CA ILE A 189 9.37 -11.58 5.86
C ILE A 189 9.95 -10.20 5.56
N ASN A 190 11.07 -9.83 6.18
CA ASN A 190 11.73 -8.56 5.95
C ASN A 190 12.96 -8.73 5.03
N PHE A 191 12.80 -8.41 3.77
CA PHE A 191 13.89 -8.44 2.79
C PHE A 191 14.98 -7.40 3.10
N GLY A 192 14.61 -6.28 3.74
CA GLY A 192 15.55 -5.22 4.11
C GLY A 192 16.61 -5.66 5.10
N TYR A 193 16.34 -6.67 5.93
CA TYR A 193 17.26 -7.20 6.93
C TYR A 193 18.61 -7.65 6.31
N GLU A 194 18.55 -8.53 5.33
CA GLU A 194 19.75 -9.05 4.66
C GLU A 194 20.38 -7.99 3.73
N VAL A 195 19.54 -7.19 3.05
CA VAL A 195 20.04 -6.12 2.17
C VAL A 195 20.86 -5.11 2.99
N SER A 196 20.35 -4.64 4.12
CA SER A 196 21.07 -3.69 4.98
C SER A 196 22.33 -4.31 5.58
N LYS A 197 22.29 -5.58 5.97
CA LYS A 197 23.46 -6.34 6.44
C LYS A 197 24.55 -6.39 5.36
N ARG A 198 24.24 -6.78 4.13
CA ARG A 198 25.21 -6.83 3.01
C ARG A 198 25.81 -5.45 2.70
N VAL A 199 25.01 -4.37 2.85
CA VAL A 199 25.53 -3.00 2.70
C VAL A 199 26.52 -2.65 3.80
N VAL A 200 26.25 -3.01 5.05
CA VAL A 200 27.16 -2.81 6.19
C VAL A 200 28.47 -3.61 6.01
N GLU A 201 28.36 -4.82 5.49
CA GLU A 201 29.51 -5.70 5.20
C GLU A 201 30.29 -5.29 3.93
N ASN A 202 29.89 -4.25 3.21
CA ASN A 202 30.44 -3.81 1.93
C ASN A 202 30.40 -4.88 0.83
N SER A 203 29.52 -5.87 0.95
CA SER A 203 29.27 -6.91 -0.05
C SER A 203 28.13 -6.56 -1.02
N LEU A 204 27.48 -5.41 -0.81
CA LEU A 204 26.43 -4.84 -1.66
C LEU A 204 26.52 -3.31 -1.66
N ILE A 205 26.43 -2.70 -2.84
CA ILE A 205 26.24 -1.26 -3.01
C ILE A 205 24.73 -1.01 -3.18
N PHE A 206 24.15 -0.11 -2.39
CA PHE A 206 22.69 0.09 -2.46
C PHE A 206 22.27 0.79 -3.75
N THR A 207 22.92 1.88 -4.13
CA THR A 207 22.52 2.67 -5.32
C THR A 207 23.69 2.85 -6.28
N GLY A 208 23.45 2.57 -7.57
CA GLY A 208 24.43 2.78 -8.63
C GLY A 208 23.85 2.56 -10.03
N LYS A 209 24.54 3.06 -11.07
CA LYS A 209 24.01 3.07 -12.44
C LYS A 209 23.88 1.70 -13.10
N HIS A 210 24.69 0.74 -12.69
CA HIS A 210 24.74 -0.61 -13.26
C HIS A 210 24.60 -1.63 -12.14
N PHE A 211 24.12 -2.82 -12.44
CA PHE A 211 23.88 -3.88 -11.46
C PHE A 211 25.17 -4.50 -10.87
N TYR A 212 26.35 -4.14 -11.40
CA TYR A 212 27.67 -4.40 -10.78
C TYR A 212 28.56 -3.16 -10.84
N LYS A 213 29.36 -2.96 -9.80
CA LYS A 213 30.46 -2.00 -9.74
C LYS A 213 31.66 -2.67 -9.09
N ASP A 214 32.81 -2.72 -9.80
CA ASP A 214 34.05 -3.36 -9.30
C ASP A 214 33.81 -4.77 -8.75
N SER A 215 33.01 -5.58 -9.45
CA SER A 215 32.56 -6.92 -9.04
C SER A 215 31.63 -6.99 -7.81
N ILE A 216 31.30 -5.86 -7.21
CA ILE A 216 30.32 -5.80 -6.11
C ILE A 216 28.91 -5.61 -6.71
N PRO A 217 27.92 -6.43 -6.33
CA PRO A 217 26.55 -6.24 -6.80
C PRO A 217 25.99 -4.90 -6.33
N VAL A 218 25.16 -4.28 -7.17
CA VAL A 218 24.41 -3.06 -6.88
C VAL A 218 22.94 -3.41 -6.78
N PHE A 219 22.27 -2.91 -5.74
CA PHE A 219 20.88 -3.28 -5.47
C PHE A 219 19.91 -2.56 -6.40
N SER A 220 20.06 -1.24 -6.60
CA SER A 220 19.08 -0.39 -7.29
C SER A 220 19.74 0.71 -8.10
N ALA A 221 19.08 1.16 -9.18
CA ALA A 221 19.54 2.33 -9.95
C ALA A 221 19.04 3.65 -9.35
N ASP A 222 17.87 3.66 -8.70
CA ASP A 222 17.17 4.86 -8.25
C ASP A 222 16.95 4.92 -6.73
N GLY A 223 17.51 3.93 -6.01
CA GLY A 223 17.38 3.83 -4.56
C GLY A 223 16.05 3.25 -4.08
N VAL A 224 15.19 2.77 -5.00
CA VAL A 224 13.88 2.19 -4.69
C VAL A 224 13.68 0.84 -5.37
N HIS A 225 13.81 0.79 -6.70
CA HIS A 225 13.50 -0.40 -7.49
C HIS A 225 14.72 -1.29 -7.64
N PRO A 226 14.69 -2.53 -7.12
CA PRO A 226 15.82 -3.46 -7.23
C PRO A 226 16.14 -3.81 -8.68
N PHE A 227 17.41 -3.97 -9.02
CA PHE A 227 17.78 -4.63 -10.27
C PHE A 227 17.33 -6.09 -10.25
N PHE A 228 16.89 -6.59 -11.40
CA PHE A 228 16.44 -7.98 -11.53
C PHE A 228 17.57 -8.96 -11.18
N GLU A 229 18.77 -8.71 -11.71
CA GLU A 229 19.92 -9.60 -11.62
C GLU A 229 20.58 -9.63 -10.24
N THR A 230 20.38 -8.59 -9.42
CA THR A 230 21.05 -8.46 -8.12
C THR A 230 20.09 -8.25 -6.98
N GLY A 231 19.34 -7.13 -6.95
CA GLY A 231 18.44 -6.80 -5.85
C GLY A 231 17.28 -7.79 -5.70
N HIS A 232 16.62 -8.14 -6.80
CA HIS A 232 15.55 -9.15 -6.77
C HIS A 232 16.09 -10.56 -6.54
N ALA A 233 17.32 -10.88 -6.98
CA ALA A 233 17.95 -12.16 -6.65
C ALA A 233 18.20 -12.30 -5.14
N ILE A 234 18.66 -11.22 -4.46
CA ILE A 234 18.78 -11.21 -3.00
C ILE A 234 17.41 -11.41 -2.33
N TYR A 235 16.36 -10.76 -2.83
CA TYR A 235 15.00 -10.98 -2.32
C TYR A 235 14.55 -12.43 -2.49
N ALA A 236 14.86 -13.07 -3.62
CA ALA A 236 14.57 -14.49 -3.85
C ALA A 236 15.26 -15.39 -2.83
N GLU A 237 16.56 -15.20 -2.57
CA GLU A 237 17.30 -15.96 -1.54
C GLU A 237 16.64 -15.85 -0.15
N ILE A 238 16.22 -14.62 0.23
CA ILE A 238 15.57 -14.40 1.54
C ILE A 238 14.20 -15.07 1.57
N PHE A 239 13.43 -14.91 0.49
CA PHE A 239 12.11 -15.52 0.37
C PHE A 239 12.19 -17.04 0.51
N GLU A 240 13.06 -17.69 -0.25
CA GLU A 240 13.23 -19.16 -0.25
C GLU A 240 13.54 -19.68 1.14
N ARG A 241 14.62 -19.16 1.80
CA ARG A 241 14.99 -19.63 3.14
C ARG A 241 13.97 -19.31 4.23
N SER A 242 13.22 -18.20 4.09
CA SER A 242 12.16 -17.83 5.01
C SER A 242 10.94 -18.73 4.81
N MET A 243 10.58 -18.97 3.56
CA MET A 243 9.43 -19.81 3.22
C MET A 243 9.68 -21.29 3.58
N GLU A 244 10.90 -21.81 3.38
CA GLU A 244 11.26 -23.16 3.85
C GLU A 244 11.05 -23.32 5.36
N LYS A 245 11.40 -22.31 6.15
CA LYS A 245 11.14 -22.32 7.60
C LYS A 245 9.64 -22.28 7.92
N LEU A 246 8.85 -21.45 7.22
CA LEU A 246 7.41 -21.36 7.41
C LEU A 246 6.68 -22.65 7.01
N LEU A 247 7.12 -23.29 5.92
CA LEU A 247 6.52 -24.53 5.42
C LEU A 247 6.93 -25.78 6.21
N SER A 248 8.09 -25.79 6.87
CA SER A 248 8.58 -26.92 7.67
C SER A 248 8.08 -26.93 9.12
N ASN A 249 7.82 -25.76 9.69
CA ASN A 249 7.39 -25.60 11.08
C ASN A 249 5.87 -25.34 11.12
N TYR A 250 5.09 -26.36 11.51
CA TYR A 250 3.68 -26.15 11.85
C TYR A 250 3.62 -25.31 13.13
N LEU A 251 3.37 -24.02 12.97
CA LEU A 251 3.10 -23.13 14.09
C LEU A 251 1.59 -23.13 14.36
N PRO A 252 1.17 -23.29 15.61
CA PRO A 252 -0.25 -23.22 15.94
C PRO A 252 -0.78 -21.83 15.55
N VAL A 253 -1.98 -21.80 15.00
CA VAL A 253 -2.69 -20.55 14.71
C VAL A 253 -2.79 -19.78 16.02
N ALA A 254 -2.26 -18.57 16.06
CA ALA A 254 -2.46 -17.70 17.19
C ALA A 254 -3.96 -17.41 17.29
N ASP A 255 -4.58 -17.70 18.44
CA ASP A 255 -5.95 -17.28 18.69
C ASP A 255 -6.02 -15.76 18.58
N SER A 256 -6.64 -15.28 17.53
CA SER A 256 -6.99 -13.86 17.36
C SER A 256 -8.13 -13.56 18.34
N THR A 257 -7.78 -13.29 19.60
CA THR A 257 -8.76 -12.98 20.66
C THR A 257 -9.10 -11.51 20.73
N ALA A 258 -8.43 -10.70 19.95
CA ALA A 258 -8.53 -9.26 20.03
C ALA A 258 -9.59 -8.72 19.04
N GLY A 259 -10.33 -7.71 19.48
CA GLY A 259 -11.16 -6.88 18.61
C GLY A 259 -10.34 -6.16 17.53
N ARG A 260 -10.91 -5.18 16.86
CA ARG A 260 -10.22 -4.37 15.86
C ARG A 260 -9.11 -3.55 16.49
N LEU A 261 -8.03 -3.38 15.78
CA LEU A 261 -6.90 -2.54 16.18
C LEU A 261 -7.21 -1.06 15.92
N HIS A 262 -7.81 -0.76 14.75
CA HIS A 262 -8.25 0.58 14.38
C HIS A 262 -9.78 0.71 14.59
N PRO A 263 -10.32 1.85 15.08
CA PRO A 263 -11.75 2.04 15.31
C PRO A 263 -12.61 1.93 14.04
N SER A 264 -12.04 2.30 12.89
CA SER A 264 -12.74 2.33 11.60
C SER A 264 -11.86 1.77 10.47
N PRO A 265 -11.49 0.47 10.48
CA PRO A 265 -10.69 -0.11 9.40
C PRO A 265 -11.49 -0.14 8.09
N LEU A 266 -10.80 -0.11 6.94
CA LEU A 266 -11.40 -0.07 5.59
C LEU A 266 -12.03 -1.42 5.19
N ILE A 267 -13.01 -1.92 5.96
CA ILE A 267 -13.60 -3.26 5.75
C ILE A 267 -14.65 -3.25 4.62
N ILE A 268 -15.40 -2.16 4.49
CA ILE A 268 -16.49 -2.03 3.52
C ILE A 268 -16.07 -1.21 2.29
N SER A 269 -14.79 -0.91 2.19
CA SER A 269 -14.25 -0.17 1.04
C SER A 269 -14.39 -0.97 -0.25
N ARG A 270 -14.78 -0.29 -1.33
CA ARG A 270 -15.01 -0.89 -2.65
C ARG A 270 -14.44 -0.01 -3.74
N CYS A 271 -14.02 -0.68 -4.82
CA CYS A 271 -13.67 -0.06 -6.09
C CYS A 271 -14.70 -0.51 -7.13
N VAL A 272 -15.45 0.42 -7.70
CA VAL A 272 -16.58 0.09 -8.60
C VAL A 272 -16.50 0.88 -9.90
N THR A 273 -17.00 0.27 -10.97
CA THR A 273 -17.14 0.97 -12.27
C THR A 273 -18.19 2.07 -12.16
N PRO A 274 -17.95 3.27 -12.69
CA PRO A 274 -18.96 4.32 -12.73
C PRO A 274 -20.24 3.86 -13.43
N ASP A 275 -21.39 4.00 -12.76
CA ASP A 275 -22.70 3.85 -13.41
C ASP A 275 -22.98 5.10 -14.24
N PRO A 276 -23.50 4.97 -15.49
CA PRO A 276 -23.90 6.10 -16.32
C PRO A 276 -24.85 7.09 -15.61
N LYS A 277 -25.65 6.65 -14.66
CA LYS A 277 -26.57 7.52 -13.88
C LYS A 277 -25.86 8.62 -13.07
N TYR A 278 -24.54 8.46 -12.83
CA TYR A 278 -23.73 9.46 -12.13
C TYR A 278 -23.08 10.49 -13.06
N LEU A 279 -23.17 10.27 -14.36
CA LEU A 279 -22.48 11.04 -15.41
C LEU A 279 -23.48 12.02 -16.08
N GLU A 280 -23.50 13.24 -15.58
CA GLU A 280 -24.41 14.29 -16.08
C GLU A 280 -23.80 15.04 -17.27
N GLY A 281 -24.63 15.36 -18.27
CA GLY A 281 -24.17 15.94 -19.53
C GLY A 281 -23.59 14.91 -20.50
N LYS A 282 -22.76 15.36 -21.43
CA LYS A 282 -22.22 14.48 -22.47
C LYS A 282 -20.88 13.88 -22.06
N TRP A 283 -20.85 12.56 -21.92
CA TRP A 283 -19.67 11.77 -21.67
C TRP A 283 -19.40 10.80 -22.82
N SER A 284 -18.15 10.47 -23.03
CA SER A 284 -17.70 9.37 -23.86
C SER A 284 -16.94 8.34 -23.03
N SER A 285 -16.89 7.12 -23.52
CA SER A 285 -16.10 6.06 -22.92
C SER A 285 -15.36 5.26 -23.97
N PHE A 286 -14.24 4.67 -23.57
CA PHE A 286 -13.48 3.77 -24.45
C PHE A 286 -12.90 2.60 -23.66
N ASN A 287 -12.66 1.50 -24.36
CA ASN A 287 -11.98 0.35 -23.80
C ASN A 287 -10.47 0.56 -23.89
N PRO A 288 -9.73 0.59 -22.79
CA PRO A 288 -8.29 0.81 -22.79
C PRO A 288 -7.52 -0.25 -23.60
N LYS A 289 -7.97 -1.51 -23.62
CA LYS A 289 -7.33 -2.59 -24.41
C LYS A 289 -7.33 -2.31 -25.93
N LYS A 290 -8.25 -1.47 -26.40
CA LYS A 290 -8.43 -1.15 -27.82
C LYS A 290 -7.99 0.27 -28.17
N THR A 291 -7.35 0.99 -27.23
CA THR A 291 -7.03 2.40 -27.38
C THR A 291 -5.54 2.61 -27.22
N GLU A 292 -4.88 3.11 -28.28
CA GLU A 292 -3.44 3.34 -28.33
C GLU A 292 -2.94 4.17 -27.13
N GLY A 293 -1.90 3.66 -26.47
CA GLY A 293 -1.27 4.28 -25.30
C GLY A 293 -2.05 4.12 -23.99
N PHE A 294 -3.15 3.32 -24.00
CA PHE A 294 -3.91 2.97 -22.79
C PHE A 294 -3.95 1.47 -22.52
N GLU A 295 -3.39 0.63 -23.37
CA GLU A 295 -3.51 -0.84 -23.34
C GLU A 295 -3.08 -1.44 -22.00
N LYS A 296 -2.01 -0.90 -21.40
CA LYS A 296 -1.49 -1.37 -20.11
C LYS A 296 -2.48 -1.24 -18.96
N PHE A 297 -3.45 -0.33 -19.07
CA PHE A 297 -4.45 -0.11 -18.02
C PHE A 297 -5.60 -1.12 -18.07
N SER A 298 -5.71 -1.88 -19.20
CA SER A 298 -6.77 -2.89 -19.37
C SER A 298 -6.71 -4.03 -18.34
N ARG A 299 -5.59 -4.17 -17.63
CA ARG A 299 -5.45 -5.12 -16.51
C ARG A 299 -6.35 -4.75 -15.32
N PHE A 300 -6.66 -3.46 -15.16
CA PHE A 300 -7.40 -2.94 -14.01
C PHE A 300 -8.67 -2.15 -14.37
N LEU A 301 -8.78 -1.72 -15.62
CA LEU A 301 -9.88 -0.88 -16.11
C LEU A 301 -10.50 -1.48 -17.37
N ASP A 302 -11.78 -1.78 -17.30
CA ASP A 302 -12.56 -2.25 -18.47
C ASP A 302 -12.98 -1.09 -19.36
N SER A 303 -13.19 0.08 -18.78
CA SER A 303 -13.59 1.29 -19.45
C SER A 303 -12.98 2.52 -18.79
N ILE A 304 -12.70 3.54 -19.60
CA ILE A 304 -12.28 4.87 -19.15
C ILE A 304 -13.32 5.85 -19.67
N TYR A 305 -13.82 6.72 -18.80
CA TYR A 305 -14.84 7.72 -19.06
C TYR A 305 -14.21 9.11 -19.12
N LEU A 306 -14.65 9.94 -20.04
CA LEU A 306 -14.20 11.33 -20.13
C LEU A 306 -15.36 12.27 -20.52
N PRO A 307 -15.44 13.46 -19.90
CA PRO A 307 -16.41 14.46 -20.29
C PRO A 307 -16.12 14.95 -21.71
N SER A 308 -17.18 15.02 -22.53
CA SER A 308 -17.10 15.41 -23.97
C SER A 308 -17.59 16.85 -24.21
N GLU A 309 -18.00 17.54 -23.15
CA GLU A 309 -18.38 18.94 -23.17
C GLU A 309 -18.04 19.61 -21.84
N GLU A 310 -17.86 20.92 -21.83
CA GLU A 310 -17.44 21.69 -20.66
C GLU A 310 -18.47 21.67 -19.53
N SER A 311 -19.75 21.53 -19.87
CA SER A 311 -20.87 21.45 -18.91
C SER A 311 -21.01 20.08 -18.24
N ALA A 312 -20.30 19.05 -18.71
CA ALA A 312 -20.40 17.71 -18.15
C ALA A 312 -19.78 17.65 -16.74
N TYR A 313 -20.46 16.96 -15.85
CA TYR A 313 -20.00 16.74 -14.46
C TYR A 313 -20.40 15.36 -13.97
N LEU A 314 -19.72 14.89 -12.92
CA LEU A 314 -20.10 13.71 -12.18
C LEU A 314 -20.85 14.14 -10.93
N GLN A 315 -21.99 13.50 -10.63
CA GLN A 315 -22.75 13.70 -9.39
C GLN A 315 -23.07 12.34 -8.77
N ILE A 316 -22.71 12.18 -7.50
CA ILE A 316 -22.91 10.93 -6.77
C ILE A 316 -23.50 11.26 -5.39
N GLU A 317 -24.51 10.48 -5.00
CA GLU A 317 -24.92 10.36 -3.61
C GLU A 317 -24.41 9.05 -3.01
N PHE A 318 -23.86 9.11 -1.81
CA PHE A 318 -23.40 7.93 -1.09
C PHE A 318 -23.58 8.09 0.41
N LYS A 319 -23.73 6.98 1.12
CA LYS A 319 -23.67 6.92 2.59
C LYS A 319 -22.35 6.30 3.00
N GLY A 320 -21.54 7.00 3.78
CA GLY A 320 -20.24 6.50 4.24
C GLY A 320 -19.29 7.61 4.67
N THR A 321 -18.03 7.26 4.93
CA THR A 321 -17.02 8.15 5.52
C THR A 321 -15.98 8.65 4.51
N SER A 322 -15.89 8.04 3.32
CA SER A 322 -14.99 8.49 2.25
C SER A 322 -15.44 8.03 0.87
N ILE A 323 -15.15 8.87 -0.11
CA ILE A 323 -15.32 8.56 -1.53
C ILE A 323 -14.10 9.06 -2.30
N GLY A 324 -13.75 8.39 -3.38
CA GLY A 324 -12.64 8.78 -4.23
C GLY A 324 -12.76 8.27 -5.64
N PHE A 325 -11.73 8.52 -6.42
CA PHE A 325 -11.77 8.25 -7.85
C PHE A 325 -10.40 7.78 -8.33
N VAL A 326 -10.42 6.69 -9.09
CA VAL A 326 -9.27 6.23 -9.87
C VAL A 326 -9.33 6.87 -11.23
N ASP A 327 -8.24 7.42 -11.66
CA ASP A 327 -8.11 8.05 -12.96
C ASP A 327 -6.78 7.74 -13.65
N ILE A 328 -6.70 8.05 -14.93
CA ILE A 328 -5.42 8.05 -15.64
C ILE A 328 -4.96 9.49 -15.73
N ILE A 329 -3.82 9.77 -15.10
CA ILE A 329 -3.14 11.05 -15.17
C ILE A 329 -1.97 10.97 -16.14
N GLY A 330 -1.68 12.09 -16.82
CA GLY A 330 -0.64 12.18 -17.85
C GLY A 330 -0.66 13.55 -18.52
N PRO A 331 -0.06 13.69 -19.70
CA PRO A 331 0.11 15.00 -20.37
C PRO A 331 -1.20 15.80 -20.51
N GLU A 332 -2.30 15.14 -20.83
CA GLU A 332 -3.61 15.74 -21.04
C GLU A 332 -4.42 15.98 -19.75
N ALA A 333 -3.97 15.51 -18.59
CA ALA A 333 -4.72 15.65 -17.35
C ALA A 333 -4.92 17.12 -16.94
N GLY A 334 -6.12 17.41 -16.42
CA GLY A 334 -6.54 18.75 -15.99
C GLY A 334 -6.56 18.93 -14.48
N ALA A 335 -7.30 19.93 -14.03
CA ALA A 335 -7.68 20.13 -12.64
C ALA A 335 -9.19 19.90 -12.48
N LEU A 336 -9.61 19.54 -11.27
CA LEU A 336 -11.00 19.24 -10.93
C LEU A 336 -11.48 20.24 -9.85
N ILE A 337 -12.70 20.70 -10.01
CA ILE A 337 -13.46 21.38 -8.95
C ILE A 337 -14.28 20.29 -8.27
N ILE A 338 -14.13 20.18 -6.94
CA ILE A 338 -14.83 19.21 -6.11
C ILE A 338 -15.72 19.94 -5.14
N GLU A 339 -17.00 19.58 -5.14
CA GLU A 339 -18.01 20.08 -4.21
C GLU A 339 -18.56 18.92 -3.39
N VAL A 340 -18.71 19.10 -2.08
CA VAL A 340 -19.32 18.14 -1.16
C VAL A 340 -20.45 18.83 -0.41
N ASP A 341 -21.64 18.27 -0.45
CA ASP A 341 -22.85 18.80 0.18
C ASP A 341 -23.13 20.27 -0.20
N GLY A 342 -22.95 20.60 -1.48
CA GLY A 342 -23.14 21.94 -2.02
C GLY A 342 -22.08 22.97 -1.63
N LYS A 343 -21.01 22.53 -0.95
CA LYS A 343 -19.88 23.41 -0.58
C LYS A 343 -18.64 23.05 -1.41
N LYS A 344 -17.94 24.05 -1.92
CA LYS A 344 -16.66 23.83 -2.57
C LYS A 344 -15.67 23.24 -1.57
N ASN A 345 -15.24 22.02 -1.81
CA ASN A 345 -14.27 21.33 -0.97
C ASN A 345 -12.84 21.70 -1.39
N SER A 346 -12.49 21.49 -2.67
CA SER A 346 -11.13 21.75 -3.17
C SER A 346 -11.09 21.91 -4.68
N ASN A 347 -9.97 22.48 -5.17
CA ASN A 347 -9.53 22.30 -6.55
C ASN A 347 -8.38 21.29 -6.53
N LYS A 348 -8.54 20.18 -7.25
CA LYS A 348 -7.56 19.10 -7.30
C LYS A 348 -6.85 19.08 -8.65
N VAL A 349 -5.59 19.48 -8.70
CA VAL A 349 -4.77 19.33 -9.91
C VAL A 349 -4.47 17.84 -10.09
N ARG A 350 -4.80 17.28 -11.25
CA ARG A 350 -4.54 15.88 -11.61
C ARG A 350 -3.30 15.74 -12.50
N PHE A 351 -2.32 16.61 -12.31
CA PHE A 351 -1.05 16.65 -13.04
C PHE A 351 0.07 16.92 -12.05
N ASP A 352 1.17 16.19 -12.17
CA ASP A 352 2.34 16.35 -11.31
C ASP A 352 3.64 16.28 -12.11
N GLU A 353 4.78 16.26 -11.41
CA GLU A 353 6.11 16.22 -12.03
C GLU A 353 6.40 14.95 -12.85
N TYR A 354 5.55 13.92 -12.78
CA TYR A 354 5.59 12.71 -13.61
C TYR A 354 4.57 12.75 -14.76
N GLY A 355 3.98 13.91 -15.03
CA GLY A 355 2.93 14.09 -16.04
C GLY A 355 3.37 13.92 -17.49
N ASN A 356 4.62 13.50 -17.74
CA ASN A 356 5.13 13.21 -19.08
C ASN A 356 4.75 11.82 -19.60
N PHE A 357 4.11 10.98 -18.79
CA PHE A 357 3.57 9.69 -19.21
C PHE A 357 2.26 9.37 -18.47
N ARG A 358 1.43 8.54 -19.11
CA ARG A 358 0.16 8.12 -18.52
C ARG A 358 0.38 7.03 -17.47
N ARG A 359 -0.29 7.18 -16.31
CA ARG A 359 -0.30 6.21 -15.23
C ARG A 359 -1.62 6.22 -14.46
N ILE A 360 -1.93 5.11 -13.80
CA ILE A 360 -3.02 5.04 -12.83
C ILE A 360 -2.69 5.96 -11.65
N SER A 361 -3.68 6.71 -11.21
CA SER A 361 -3.64 7.49 -9.99
C SER A 361 -5.00 7.44 -9.31
N TYR A 362 -5.07 7.91 -8.08
CA TYR A 362 -6.33 8.06 -7.37
C TYR A 362 -6.29 9.27 -6.43
N PHE A 363 -7.42 9.65 -5.94
CA PHE A 363 -7.56 10.59 -4.85
C PHE A 363 -8.81 10.27 -4.03
N LEU A 364 -8.79 10.65 -2.76
CA LEU A 364 -9.88 10.45 -1.82
C LEU A 364 -10.38 11.78 -1.27
N ILE A 365 -11.63 11.78 -0.90
CA ILE A 365 -12.32 12.75 -0.05
C ILE A 365 -12.64 11.97 1.22
N GLU A 366 -11.93 12.25 2.29
CA GLU A 366 -11.91 11.45 3.51
C GLU A 366 -12.47 12.24 4.71
N ASP A 367 -12.51 11.55 5.86
CA ASP A 367 -12.88 12.10 7.15
C ASP A 367 -14.27 12.74 7.14
N LEU A 368 -15.17 12.19 6.32
CA LEU A 368 -16.58 12.57 6.30
C LEU A 368 -17.35 11.86 7.43
N GLU A 369 -18.41 12.48 7.90
CA GLU A 369 -19.34 11.86 8.86
C GLU A 369 -20.03 10.64 8.20
N ASP A 370 -20.35 9.58 8.98
CA ASP A 370 -21.09 8.43 8.42
C ASP A 370 -22.58 8.80 8.22
N ARG A 371 -22.84 9.50 7.14
CA ARG A 371 -24.19 9.92 6.68
C ARG A 371 -24.25 9.96 5.16
N VAL A 372 -25.38 10.37 4.63
CA VAL A 372 -25.54 10.61 3.19
C VAL A 372 -24.81 11.92 2.82
N HIS A 373 -24.01 11.84 1.78
CA HIS A 373 -23.29 12.94 1.16
C HIS A 373 -23.58 13.00 -0.34
N GLN A 374 -23.58 14.21 -0.87
CA GLN A 374 -23.58 14.45 -2.31
C GLN A 374 -22.22 15.00 -2.73
N VAL A 375 -21.62 14.40 -3.75
CA VAL A 375 -20.35 14.84 -4.34
C VAL A 375 -20.58 15.21 -5.79
N VAL A 376 -20.12 16.41 -6.17
CA VAL A 376 -20.11 16.89 -7.56
C VAL A 376 -18.69 17.19 -7.97
N ILE A 377 -18.29 16.66 -9.16
CA ILE A 377 -16.95 16.86 -9.73
C ILE A 377 -17.06 17.31 -11.16
N LYS A 378 -16.36 18.38 -11.50
CA LYS A 378 -16.26 18.91 -12.87
C LYS A 378 -14.84 19.33 -13.18
N ILE A 379 -14.49 19.39 -14.46
CA ILE A 379 -13.19 19.92 -14.88
C ILE A 379 -13.14 21.42 -14.54
N ASP A 380 -12.02 21.86 -13.95
CA ASP A 380 -11.73 23.29 -13.78
C ASP A 380 -11.27 23.85 -15.14
N PRO A 381 -11.98 24.81 -15.74
CA PRO A 381 -11.57 25.41 -17.00
C PRO A 381 -10.31 26.27 -16.87
N LYS A 382 -9.91 26.60 -15.65
CA LYS A 382 -8.71 27.38 -15.39
C LYS A 382 -7.45 26.59 -15.73
N LYS A 383 -6.66 27.11 -16.68
CA LYS A 383 -5.38 26.53 -17.05
C LYS A 383 -4.34 26.79 -15.95
N PHE A 384 -3.42 25.85 -15.80
CA PHE A 384 -2.26 25.93 -14.94
C PHE A 384 -0.97 25.63 -15.73
N ASP A 385 0.16 26.04 -15.22
CA ASP A 385 1.46 25.89 -15.87
C ASP A 385 2.02 24.47 -15.68
N LYS A 386 1.76 23.60 -16.64
CA LYS A 386 2.25 22.22 -16.67
C LYS A 386 3.77 22.16 -16.86
N GLU A 387 4.35 23.09 -17.62
CA GLU A 387 5.78 23.15 -17.86
C GLU A 387 6.55 23.45 -16.57
N ALA A 388 6.09 24.42 -15.79
CA ALA A 388 6.69 24.72 -14.49
C ALA A 388 6.65 23.52 -13.52
N ILE A 389 5.60 22.67 -13.61
CA ILE A 389 5.50 21.45 -12.80
C ILE A 389 6.54 20.42 -13.26
N LEU A 390 6.67 20.16 -14.56
CA LEU A 390 7.62 19.19 -15.11
C LEU A 390 9.09 19.61 -14.87
N ASN A 391 9.36 20.92 -14.91
CA ASN A 391 10.71 21.47 -14.70
C ASN A 391 11.29 21.17 -13.31
N LYS A 392 10.45 20.83 -12.30
CA LYS A 392 10.93 20.37 -10.99
C LYS A 392 11.81 19.12 -11.11
N ARG A 393 11.58 18.30 -12.12
CA ARG A 393 12.39 17.09 -12.44
C ARG A 393 13.24 17.27 -13.71
N LYS A 394 13.38 18.47 -14.24
CA LYS A 394 14.11 18.76 -15.47
C LYS A 394 13.60 17.93 -16.68
N ILE A 395 12.29 17.67 -16.72
CA ILE A 395 11.65 16.97 -17.83
C ILE A 395 11.28 17.98 -18.89
N SER A 396 11.80 17.79 -20.11
CA SER A 396 11.46 18.60 -21.27
C SER A 396 10.13 18.18 -21.90
N VAL A 397 9.35 19.15 -22.35
CA VAL A 397 8.12 18.92 -23.10
C VAL A 397 8.47 18.63 -24.56
N ASN A 398 8.45 17.35 -24.97
CA ASN A 398 8.81 16.96 -26.34
C ASN A 398 7.69 17.25 -27.34
N ASP A 399 6.42 17.15 -26.94
CA ASP A 399 5.26 17.49 -27.76
C ASP A 399 4.30 18.39 -26.97
N PRO A 400 4.41 19.73 -27.13
CA PRO A 400 3.55 20.68 -26.43
C PRO A 400 2.06 20.51 -26.72
N ALA A 401 1.68 19.88 -27.83
CA ALA A 401 0.28 19.68 -28.20
C ALA A 401 -0.44 18.77 -27.20
N MET A 402 0.23 17.74 -26.69
CA MET A 402 -0.34 16.81 -25.72
C MET A 402 -0.72 17.50 -24.39
N TYR A 403 -0.03 18.59 -24.03
CA TYR A 403 -0.22 19.29 -22.75
C TYR A 403 -1.26 20.41 -22.80
N LYS A 404 -1.77 20.74 -24.00
CA LYS A 404 -2.75 21.83 -24.19
C LYS A 404 -4.14 21.46 -23.64
N ASN A 405 -4.47 20.18 -23.68
CA ASN A 405 -5.77 19.71 -23.24
C ASN A 405 -5.83 19.64 -21.71
N GLN A 406 -7.04 19.82 -21.18
CA GLN A 406 -7.39 19.52 -19.81
C GLN A 406 -8.57 18.57 -19.84
N THR A 407 -8.33 17.32 -19.45
CA THR A 407 -9.37 16.30 -19.39
C THR A 407 -9.27 15.49 -18.12
N TRP A 408 -10.28 14.70 -17.84
CA TRP A 408 -10.33 13.76 -16.73
C TRP A 408 -10.66 12.38 -17.24
N HIS A 409 -9.70 11.47 -17.21
CA HIS A 409 -9.87 10.07 -17.58
C HIS A 409 -10.31 9.26 -16.38
N LEU A 410 -11.59 9.29 -16.04
CA LEU A 410 -12.17 8.58 -14.92
C LEU A 410 -12.19 7.07 -15.19
N GLY A 411 -11.60 6.28 -14.29
CA GLY A 411 -11.58 4.81 -14.36
C GLY A 411 -12.60 4.16 -13.43
N LYS A 412 -12.49 4.43 -12.14
CA LYS A 412 -13.33 3.79 -11.10
C LYS A 412 -13.72 4.80 -10.01
N ILE A 413 -14.74 4.43 -9.24
CA ILE A 413 -15.15 5.09 -8.02
C ILE A 413 -14.67 4.25 -6.83
N LEU A 414 -14.07 4.89 -5.85
CA LEU A 414 -13.69 4.31 -4.56
C LEU A 414 -14.70 4.76 -3.52
N VAL A 415 -15.26 3.84 -2.75
CA VAL A 415 -16.22 4.20 -1.71
C VAL A 415 -16.00 3.36 -0.45
N ASN A 416 -15.89 4.02 0.70
CA ASN A 416 -15.99 3.37 2.01
C ASN A 416 -17.39 3.65 2.55
N GLY A 417 -18.32 2.81 2.10
CA GLY A 417 -19.75 2.99 2.30
C GLY A 417 -20.57 2.35 1.20
N VAL A 418 -21.73 2.96 0.91
CA VAL A 418 -22.70 2.48 -0.08
C VAL A 418 -23.05 3.62 -1.05
N LEU A 419 -22.95 3.39 -2.36
CA LEU A 419 -23.46 4.30 -3.41
C LEU A 419 -24.99 4.20 -3.47
N LEU A 420 -25.68 5.33 -3.68
CA LEU A 420 -27.13 5.44 -3.72
C LEU A 420 -27.68 5.61 -5.13
#